data_2c17ee7f32922a5f7d11c2b5e46fcb92
#
_entry.id   2c17ee7f32922a5f7d11c2b5e46fcb92
#
_cell.length_a   1.000
_cell.length_b   1.000
_cell.length_c   1.000
_cell.angle_alpha   90.00
_cell.angle_beta   90.00
_cell.angle_gamma   90.00
#
_symmetry.space_group_name_H-M   'P 1'
#
loop_
_entity.id
_entity.type
_entity.pdbx_description
1 polymer ?
#
loop_
_entity_poly.entity_id
_entity_poly.type
_entity_poly.pdbx_seq_one_letter_code
_entity_poly.pdbx_strand_id
1 'polypeptide(L)'
;MDGGGHERGMRSGTLNVPGIVGFGKAAEIAGKEMAQDTERLSKLRDKLQAGLCAALEECYVNGSEANRMPHVTNISFKHVEGEGLMMTFNQNIAVSSGSACTSASLEPSYVLVALGLGDDLAHSSIRFSLGRFTTDEEIDYTIDALTKGVNHMRDLSPIWEMYKEGVDIDSIEWSAH
;
A
#
# COMPACT_ATOMS: atom_id res chain seq x y z
N MET A 1 -2.14 -30.12 -13.14
CA MET A 1 -0.87 -30.36 -13.90
C MET A 1 -0.90 -31.81 -14.28
N ASP A 2 -1.04 -32.09 -15.57
CA ASP A 2 -1.26 -33.45 -16.08
C ASP A 2 0.05 -34.21 -16.25
N GLY A 3 0.01 -35.56 -16.13
CA GLY A 3 1.19 -36.45 -16.21
C GLY A 3 1.02 -37.70 -15.36
N GLY A 4 2.10 -38.18 -14.71
CA GLY A 4 2.05 -39.36 -13.85
C GLY A 4 1.19 -39.20 -12.58
N GLY A 5 0.86 -40.31 -11.92
CA GLY A 5 -0.07 -40.34 -10.79
C GLY A 5 0.46 -39.89 -9.44
N HIS A 6 1.52 -39.07 -9.39
CA HIS A 6 2.08 -38.55 -8.16
C HIS A 6 1.07 -37.68 -7.40
N GLU A 7 1.21 -37.56 -6.09
CA GLU A 7 0.34 -36.78 -5.22
C GLU A 7 -1.16 -37.10 -5.43
N ARG A 8 -1.49 -38.39 -5.48
CA ARG A 8 -2.87 -38.89 -5.67
C ARG A 8 -3.49 -38.41 -6.99
N GLY A 9 -2.67 -38.20 -8.03
CA GLY A 9 -3.11 -37.72 -9.33
C GLY A 9 -3.34 -36.19 -9.44
N MET A 10 -3.22 -35.47 -8.33
CA MET A 10 -3.46 -34.02 -8.32
C MET A 10 -2.30 -33.19 -8.86
N ARG A 11 -1.08 -33.67 -8.69
CA ARG A 11 0.12 -32.99 -9.14
C ARG A 11 1.15 -34.03 -9.57
N SER A 12 1.41 -34.12 -10.85
CA SER A 12 2.39 -35.03 -11.45
C SER A 12 3.82 -34.47 -11.39
N GLY A 13 4.77 -35.35 -11.60
CA GLY A 13 6.20 -35.06 -11.65
C GLY A 13 6.93 -35.28 -10.33
N THR A 14 8.26 -35.30 -10.36
CA THR A 14 9.12 -35.43 -9.20
C THR A 14 8.88 -34.30 -8.21
N LEU A 15 8.88 -34.59 -6.92
CA LEU A 15 8.71 -33.60 -5.87
C LEU A 15 9.87 -32.61 -5.86
N ASN A 16 9.55 -31.33 -5.65
CA ASN A 16 10.53 -30.27 -5.43
C ASN A 16 11.04 -30.37 -3.97
N VAL A 17 11.90 -31.34 -3.68
CA VAL A 17 12.41 -31.59 -2.32
C VAL A 17 13.07 -30.35 -1.71
N PRO A 18 13.94 -29.60 -2.40
CA PRO A 18 14.52 -28.38 -1.84
C PRO A 18 13.46 -27.34 -1.48
N GLY A 19 12.45 -27.16 -2.31
CA GLY A 19 11.34 -26.23 -2.03
C GLY A 19 10.50 -26.67 -0.83
N ILE A 20 10.24 -27.97 -0.69
CA ILE A 20 9.48 -28.51 0.45
C ILE A 20 10.26 -28.32 1.76
N VAL A 21 11.55 -28.63 1.76
CA VAL A 21 12.42 -28.44 2.93
C VAL A 21 12.53 -26.95 3.29
N GLY A 22 12.74 -26.10 2.29
CA GLY A 22 12.80 -24.64 2.48
C GLY A 22 11.50 -24.07 3.04
N PHE A 23 10.34 -24.51 2.55
CA PHE A 23 9.03 -24.12 3.07
C PHE A 23 8.85 -24.57 4.53
N GLY A 24 9.19 -25.80 4.85
CA GLY A 24 9.15 -26.29 6.23
C GLY A 24 10.05 -25.48 7.17
N LYS A 25 11.25 -25.12 6.71
CA LYS A 25 12.17 -24.29 7.51
C LYS A 25 11.65 -22.87 7.68
N ALA A 26 11.09 -22.29 6.63
CA ALA A 26 10.47 -20.97 6.70
C ALA A 26 9.28 -20.94 7.69
N ALA A 27 8.43 -21.97 7.68
CA ALA A 27 7.32 -22.12 8.63
C ALA A 27 7.82 -22.26 10.08
N GLU A 28 8.89 -23.03 10.31
CA GLU A 28 9.51 -23.16 11.63
C GLU A 28 10.03 -21.81 12.16
N ILE A 29 10.74 -21.05 11.32
CA ILE A 29 11.26 -19.73 11.68
C ILE A 29 10.13 -18.76 11.97
N ALA A 30 9.13 -18.70 11.07
CA ALA A 30 7.97 -17.85 11.25
C ALA A 30 7.24 -18.15 12.58
N GLY A 31 7.05 -19.43 12.93
CA GLY A 31 6.42 -19.80 14.19
C GLY A 31 7.20 -19.37 15.43
N LYS A 32 8.53 -19.33 15.35
CA LYS A 32 9.40 -18.90 16.47
C LYS A 32 9.46 -17.38 16.62
N GLU A 33 9.47 -16.65 15.51
CA GLU A 33 9.78 -15.21 15.48
C GLU A 33 8.54 -14.33 15.30
N MET A 34 7.37 -14.92 14.97
CA MET A 34 6.15 -14.19 14.64
C MET A 34 5.74 -13.16 15.71
N ALA A 35 5.87 -13.48 16.99
CA ALA A 35 5.47 -12.57 18.06
C ALA A 35 6.38 -11.32 18.10
N GLN A 36 7.70 -11.52 17.99
CA GLN A 36 8.67 -10.43 17.96
C GLN A 36 8.54 -9.60 16.70
N ASP A 37 8.40 -10.24 15.53
CA ASP A 37 8.16 -9.56 14.26
C ASP A 37 6.86 -8.74 14.31
N THR A 38 5.78 -9.30 14.86
CA THR A 38 4.50 -8.60 15.00
C THR A 38 4.64 -7.33 15.81
N GLU A 39 5.29 -7.38 16.97
CA GLU A 39 5.49 -6.21 17.82
C GLU A 39 6.33 -5.13 17.11
N ARG A 40 7.47 -5.53 16.54
CA ARG A 40 8.38 -4.63 15.85
C ARG A 40 7.75 -3.98 14.62
N LEU A 41 7.15 -4.79 13.76
CA LEU A 41 6.53 -4.31 12.51
C LEU A 41 5.30 -3.43 12.77
N SER A 42 4.54 -3.71 13.83
CA SER A 42 3.45 -2.82 14.24
C SER A 42 3.97 -1.44 14.61
N LYS A 43 5.06 -1.36 15.39
CA LYS A 43 5.67 -0.06 15.76
C LYS A 43 6.16 0.71 14.54
N LEU A 44 6.82 0.04 13.59
CA LEU A 44 7.31 0.67 12.35
C LEU A 44 6.15 1.15 11.47
N ARG A 45 5.10 0.33 11.32
CA ARG A 45 3.87 0.70 10.60
C ARG A 45 3.21 1.92 11.23
N ASP A 46 3.04 1.92 12.54
CA ASP A 46 2.39 3.01 13.26
C ASP A 46 3.22 4.30 13.20
N LYS A 47 4.55 4.19 13.26
CA LYS A 47 5.48 5.32 13.04
C LYS A 47 5.31 5.91 11.63
N LEU A 48 5.29 5.07 10.60
CA LEU A 48 5.08 5.51 9.22
C LEU A 48 3.74 6.25 9.07
N GLN A 49 2.67 5.64 9.56
CA GLN A 49 1.32 6.18 9.50
C GLN A 49 1.22 7.52 10.23
N ALA A 50 1.67 7.56 11.48
CA ALA A 50 1.64 8.79 12.28
C ALA A 50 2.51 9.89 11.66
N GLY A 51 3.70 9.56 11.15
CA GLY A 51 4.60 10.51 10.51
C GLY A 51 4.01 11.15 9.27
N LEU A 52 3.41 10.34 8.38
CA LEU A 52 2.77 10.85 7.16
C LEU A 52 1.53 11.71 7.48
N CYS A 53 0.65 11.24 8.38
CA CYS A 53 -0.56 11.99 8.72
C CYS A 53 -0.29 13.23 9.59
N ALA A 54 0.85 13.32 10.27
CA ALA A 54 1.27 14.54 10.95
C ALA A 54 1.89 15.57 10.00
N ALA A 55 2.56 15.11 8.94
CA ALA A 55 3.26 15.98 7.98
C ALA A 55 2.36 16.48 6.84
N LEU A 56 1.26 15.79 6.55
CA LEU A 56 0.40 16.02 5.40
C LEU A 56 -1.06 16.25 5.80
N GLU A 57 -1.63 17.35 5.34
CA GLU A 57 -3.08 17.56 5.36
C GLU A 57 -3.77 16.52 4.46
N GLU A 58 -5.06 16.27 4.65
CA GLU A 58 -5.87 15.38 3.79
C GLU A 58 -5.20 14.01 3.56
N CYS A 59 -4.71 13.40 4.64
CA CYS A 59 -4.06 12.10 4.71
C CYS A 59 -4.95 11.14 5.50
N TYR A 60 -5.40 10.06 4.88
CA TYR A 60 -6.40 9.15 5.44
C TYR A 60 -5.90 7.72 5.48
N VAL A 61 -5.98 7.09 6.66
CA VAL A 61 -5.66 5.68 6.83
C VAL A 61 -6.88 4.84 6.53
N ASN A 62 -6.75 3.91 5.59
CA ASN A 62 -7.85 3.08 5.14
C ASN A 62 -7.96 1.79 5.95
N GLY A 63 -9.20 1.37 6.21
CA GLY A 63 -9.53 0.14 6.93
C GLY A 63 -9.60 0.29 8.45
N SER A 64 -9.83 -0.84 9.14
CA SER A 64 -9.99 -0.86 10.60
C SER A 64 -8.67 -0.63 11.32
N GLU A 65 -8.66 0.20 12.36
CA GLU A 65 -7.49 0.39 13.22
C GLU A 65 -7.27 -0.78 14.19
N ALA A 66 -8.36 -1.42 14.60
CA ALA A 66 -8.31 -2.50 15.59
C ALA A 66 -7.91 -3.85 14.98
N ASN A 67 -8.34 -4.12 13.73
CA ASN A 67 -8.17 -5.42 13.09
C ASN A 67 -7.40 -5.26 11.78
N ARG A 68 -6.07 -5.18 11.87
CA ARG A 68 -5.18 -5.06 10.71
C ARG A 68 -3.92 -5.92 10.85
N MET A 69 -3.30 -6.21 9.74
CA MET A 69 -2.01 -6.90 9.72
C MET A 69 -0.93 -5.99 10.34
N PRO A 70 0.01 -6.55 11.10
CA PRO A 70 1.05 -5.77 11.79
C PRO A 70 1.98 -5.01 10.84
N HIS A 71 2.15 -5.50 9.63
CA HIS A 71 3.16 -5.03 8.67
C HIS A 71 2.56 -4.30 7.45
N VAL A 72 1.25 -4.05 7.41
CA VAL A 72 0.59 -3.42 6.26
C VAL A 72 -0.23 -2.23 6.70
N THR A 73 -0.11 -1.13 5.96
CA THR A 73 -1.03 0.00 6.03
C THR A 73 -1.37 0.47 4.61
N ASN A 74 -2.60 0.96 4.43
CA ASN A 74 -3.02 1.60 3.20
C ASN A 74 -3.43 3.03 3.55
N ILE A 75 -2.88 4.01 2.82
CA ILE A 75 -3.07 5.43 3.09
C ILE A 75 -3.45 6.13 1.79
N SER A 76 -4.49 6.94 1.84
CA SER A 76 -4.92 7.82 0.75
C SER A 76 -4.46 9.25 0.99
N PHE A 77 -4.02 9.90 -0.09
CA PHE A 77 -3.57 11.29 -0.09
C PHE A 77 -4.50 12.11 -1.01
N LYS A 78 -5.52 12.75 -0.44
CA LYS A 78 -6.53 13.48 -1.24
C LYS A 78 -5.88 14.55 -2.12
N HIS A 79 -6.45 14.77 -3.31
CA HIS A 79 -5.96 15.71 -4.33
C HIS A 79 -4.60 15.37 -4.95
N VAL A 80 -4.23 14.08 -4.93
CA VAL A 80 -3.01 13.57 -5.57
C VAL A 80 -3.36 12.31 -6.36
N GLU A 81 -2.85 12.21 -7.58
CA GLU A 81 -2.99 11.01 -8.38
C GLU A 81 -1.92 9.99 -7.94
N GLY A 82 -2.37 8.76 -7.60
CA GLY A 82 -1.51 7.77 -6.93
C GLY A 82 -0.36 7.24 -7.78
N GLU A 83 -0.56 7.04 -9.10
CA GLU A 83 0.49 6.57 -10.01
C GLU A 83 1.56 7.64 -10.22
N GLY A 84 1.15 8.89 -10.44
CA GLY A 84 2.05 10.03 -10.53
C GLY A 84 2.85 10.23 -9.25
N LEU A 85 2.20 10.08 -8.08
CA LEU A 85 2.89 10.15 -6.79
C LEU A 85 3.96 9.05 -6.68
N MET A 86 3.66 7.82 -7.05
CA MET A 86 4.63 6.72 -7.01
C MET A 86 5.85 7.00 -7.91
N MET A 87 5.67 7.68 -9.04
CA MET A 87 6.78 8.05 -9.94
C MET A 87 7.78 9.00 -9.28
N THR A 88 7.38 9.78 -8.29
CA THR A 88 8.28 10.72 -7.60
C THR A 88 9.35 10.04 -6.74
N PHE A 89 9.13 8.79 -6.32
CA PHE A 89 10.03 8.06 -5.42
C PHE A 89 10.33 6.61 -5.83
N ASN A 90 9.85 6.12 -6.98
CA ASN A 90 9.95 4.73 -7.43
C ASN A 90 11.38 4.20 -7.59
N GLN A 91 12.38 5.08 -7.67
CA GLN A 91 13.78 4.67 -7.75
C GLN A 91 14.34 4.14 -6.43
N ASN A 92 13.75 4.53 -5.31
CA ASN A 92 14.28 4.24 -3.97
C ASN A 92 13.29 3.50 -3.07
N ILE A 93 11.98 3.58 -3.34
CA ILE A 93 10.93 2.99 -2.51
C ILE A 93 9.99 2.16 -3.38
N ALA A 94 9.80 0.90 -3.00
CA ALA A 94 8.83 0.01 -3.62
C ALA A 94 7.55 -0.05 -2.78
N VAL A 95 6.43 0.32 -3.38
CA VAL A 95 5.09 0.28 -2.79
C VAL A 95 4.10 -0.33 -3.78
N SER A 96 2.85 -0.46 -3.40
CA SER A 96 1.79 -0.90 -4.30
C SER A 96 0.69 0.16 -4.38
N SER A 97 0.17 0.39 -5.59
CA SER A 97 -1.06 1.16 -5.76
C SER A 97 -2.25 0.44 -5.14
N GLY A 98 -3.33 1.16 -4.89
CA GLY A 98 -4.59 0.58 -4.40
C GLY A 98 -5.23 -0.42 -5.36
N SER A 99 -4.91 -0.36 -6.67
CA SER A 99 -5.53 -1.17 -7.73
C SER A 99 -4.52 -1.94 -8.60
N ALA A 100 -3.55 -2.62 -7.98
CA ALA A 100 -2.48 -3.33 -8.68
C ALA A 100 -2.95 -4.38 -9.71
N CYS A 101 -4.16 -4.92 -9.59
CA CYS A 101 -4.72 -5.92 -10.51
C CYS A 101 -5.54 -5.31 -11.66
N THR A 102 -5.89 -4.04 -11.59
CA THR A 102 -6.70 -3.32 -12.57
C THR A 102 -5.90 -2.23 -13.30
N SER A 103 -4.58 -2.34 -13.31
CA SER A 103 -3.68 -1.41 -14.02
C SER A 103 -3.99 -1.25 -15.52
N ALA A 104 -4.85 -2.10 -16.07
CA ALA A 104 -5.40 -1.97 -17.42
C ALA A 104 -6.81 -1.32 -17.45
N SER A 105 -7.47 -1.10 -16.32
CA SER A 105 -8.75 -0.40 -16.20
C SER A 105 -8.58 0.79 -15.24
N LEU A 106 -9.20 1.91 -15.60
CA LEU A 106 -9.25 3.11 -14.75
C LEU A 106 -10.17 2.95 -13.52
N GLU A 107 -10.56 1.71 -13.19
CA GLU A 107 -11.47 1.44 -12.08
C GLU A 107 -10.72 1.41 -10.74
N PRO A 108 -11.26 2.04 -9.70
CA PRO A 108 -10.69 1.99 -8.37
C PRO A 108 -10.74 0.57 -7.77
N SER A 109 -9.92 0.29 -6.78
CA SER A 109 -9.94 -1.00 -6.08
C SER A 109 -11.32 -1.27 -5.49
N TYR A 110 -11.97 -2.35 -5.92
CA TYR A 110 -13.27 -2.78 -5.36
C TYR A 110 -13.21 -3.03 -3.85
N VAL A 111 -12.03 -3.35 -3.30
CA VAL A 111 -11.82 -3.50 -1.85
C VAL A 111 -11.95 -2.15 -1.15
N LEU A 112 -11.33 -1.10 -1.69
CA LEU A 112 -11.40 0.24 -1.12
C LEU A 112 -12.80 0.84 -1.25
N VAL A 113 -13.46 0.62 -2.38
CA VAL A 113 -14.88 1.00 -2.57
C VAL A 113 -15.78 0.27 -1.56
N ALA A 114 -15.56 -1.02 -1.31
CA ALA A 114 -16.29 -1.78 -0.30
C ALA A 114 -16.05 -1.30 1.14
N LEU A 115 -14.91 -0.66 1.40
CA LEU A 115 -14.64 0.04 2.67
C LEU A 115 -15.33 1.40 2.78
N GLY A 116 -16.04 1.84 1.73
CA GLY A 116 -16.78 3.11 1.70
C GLY A 116 -15.96 4.31 1.23
N LEU A 117 -14.79 4.10 0.62
CA LEU A 117 -14.01 5.18 0.03
C LEU A 117 -14.67 5.63 -1.28
N GLY A 118 -14.73 6.94 -1.49
CA GLY A 118 -15.02 7.52 -2.82
C GLY A 118 -13.86 7.26 -3.80
N ASP A 119 -14.15 7.41 -5.09
CA ASP A 119 -13.22 7.10 -6.17
C ASP A 119 -11.89 7.87 -6.02
N ASP A 120 -11.93 9.16 -5.68
CA ASP A 120 -10.74 10.00 -5.50
C ASP A 120 -9.78 9.45 -4.44
N LEU A 121 -10.32 9.06 -3.28
CA LEU A 121 -9.50 8.48 -2.20
C LEU A 121 -9.00 7.08 -2.55
N ALA A 122 -9.80 6.32 -3.30
CA ALA A 122 -9.39 4.98 -3.73
C ALA A 122 -8.25 5.05 -4.75
N HIS A 123 -8.29 6.01 -5.69
CA HIS A 123 -7.22 6.24 -6.69
C HIS A 123 -5.94 6.84 -6.10
N SER A 124 -6.04 7.65 -5.05
CA SER A 124 -4.89 8.25 -4.37
C SER A 124 -4.25 7.32 -3.32
N SER A 125 -4.75 6.08 -3.18
CA SER A 125 -4.30 5.18 -2.14
C SER A 125 -3.00 4.47 -2.47
N ILE A 126 -2.11 4.36 -1.48
CA ILE A 126 -0.88 3.59 -1.55
C ILE A 126 -0.86 2.56 -0.42
N ARG A 127 -0.54 1.30 -0.77
CA ARG A 127 -0.32 0.24 0.20
C ARG A 127 1.16 0.11 0.52
N PHE A 128 1.50 0.31 1.78
CA PHE A 128 2.82 0.10 2.34
C PHE A 128 2.87 -1.28 2.98
N SER A 129 3.87 -2.07 2.63
CA SER A 129 4.10 -3.39 3.19
C SER A 129 5.53 -3.47 3.72
N LEU A 130 5.65 -3.57 5.04
CA LEU A 130 6.92 -3.65 5.72
C LEU A 130 7.38 -5.10 5.81
N GLY A 131 8.68 -5.31 5.75
CA GLY A 131 9.27 -6.64 5.82
C GLY A 131 10.10 -6.85 7.07
N ARG A 132 10.53 -8.10 7.24
CA ARG A 132 11.41 -8.52 8.36
C ARG A 132 12.68 -7.68 8.48
N PHE A 133 13.20 -7.16 7.38
CA PHE A 133 14.45 -6.40 7.34
C PHE A 133 14.25 -4.89 7.29
N THR A 134 13.00 -4.41 7.26
CA THR A 134 12.71 -2.98 7.27
C THR A 134 13.22 -2.33 8.56
N THR A 135 13.95 -1.22 8.43
CA THR A 135 14.57 -0.49 9.53
C THR A 135 13.83 0.81 9.87
N ASP A 136 14.15 1.40 11.01
CA ASP A 136 13.62 2.70 11.44
C ASP A 136 14.05 3.83 10.49
N GLU A 137 15.31 3.78 10.00
CA GLU A 137 15.86 4.75 9.08
C GLU A 137 15.16 4.71 7.71
N GLU A 138 14.79 3.51 7.24
CA GLU A 138 14.00 3.36 6.01
C GLU A 138 12.60 3.94 6.17
N ILE A 139 12.00 3.83 7.35
CA ILE A 139 10.70 4.47 7.65
C ILE A 139 10.84 5.99 7.65
N ASP A 140 11.86 6.54 8.32
CA ASP A 140 12.10 7.99 8.34
C ASP A 140 12.34 8.54 6.93
N TYR A 141 13.16 7.85 6.14
CA TYR A 141 13.38 8.18 4.74
C TYR A 141 12.08 8.15 3.92
N THR A 142 11.25 7.13 4.13
CA THR A 142 9.97 6.99 3.44
C THR A 142 9.01 8.13 3.77
N ILE A 143 8.93 8.53 5.05
CA ILE A 143 8.10 9.67 5.48
C ILE A 143 8.57 10.96 4.78
N ASP A 144 9.88 11.24 4.77
CA ASP A 144 10.44 12.44 4.13
C ASP A 144 10.20 12.44 2.62
N ALA A 145 10.49 11.32 1.94
CA ALA A 145 10.34 11.20 0.50
C ALA A 145 8.88 11.34 0.05
N LEU A 146 7.94 10.67 0.74
CA LEU A 146 6.52 10.80 0.43
C LEU A 146 5.98 12.19 0.73
N THR A 147 6.37 12.80 1.84
CA THR A 147 5.96 14.16 2.17
C THR A 147 6.38 15.14 1.07
N LYS A 148 7.60 15.03 0.58
CA LYS A 148 8.08 15.84 -0.55
C LYS A 148 7.32 15.54 -1.84
N GLY A 149 7.11 14.26 -2.14
CA GLY A 149 6.37 13.83 -3.33
C GLY A 149 4.92 14.31 -3.35
N VAL A 150 4.19 14.15 -2.25
CA VAL A 150 2.80 14.61 -2.12
C VAL A 150 2.71 16.13 -2.27
N ASN A 151 3.56 16.89 -1.58
CA ASN A 151 3.58 18.35 -1.67
C ASN A 151 3.90 18.79 -3.09
N HIS A 152 4.91 18.19 -3.74
CA HIS A 152 5.24 18.49 -5.13
C HIS A 152 4.07 18.25 -6.09
N MET A 153 3.37 17.12 -5.96
CA MET A 153 2.20 16.81 -6.78
C MET A 153 1.04 17.80 -6.53
N ARG A 154 0.83 18.21 -5.28
CA ARG A 154 -0.18 19.19 -4.91
C ARG A 154 0.14 20.58 -5.44
N ASP A 155 1.41 21.00 -5.39
CA ASP A 155 1.85 22.28 -5.94
C ASP A 155 1.64 22.38 -7.47
N LEU A 156 1.58 21.25 -8.16
CA LEU A 156 1.26 21.17 -9.59
C LEU A 156 -0.23 21.01 -9.88
N SER A 157 -1.07 20.82 -8.87
CA SER A 157 -2.49 20.49 -9.01
C SER A 157 -3.38 21.74 -8.87
N PRO A 158 -4.10 22.18 -9.92
CA PRO A 158 -5.11 23.24 -9.79
C PRO A 158 -6.20 22.89 -8.77
N ILE A 159 -6.52 21.61 -8.62
CA ILE A 159 -7.52 21.14 -7.65
C ILE A 159 -7.08 21.43 -6.21
N TRP A 160 -5.81 21.27 -5.91
CA TRP A 160 -5.25 21.58 -4.59
C TRP A 160 -5.30 23.08 -4.30
N GLU A 161 -5.01 23.92 -5.31
CA GLU A 161 -5.11 25.38 -5.21
C GLU A 161 -6.56 25.80 -4.91
N MET A 162 -7.52 25.28 -5.66
CA MET A 162 -8.96 25.52 -5.44
C MET A 162 -9.41 25.09 -4.04
N TYR A 163 -8.94 23.91 -3.57
CA TYR A 163 -9.21 23.45 -2.20
C TYR A 163 -8.68 24.41 -1.14
N LYS A 164 -7.46 24.92 -1.29
CA LYS A 164 -6.86 25.90 -0.37
C LYS A 164 -7.60 27.26 -0.39
N GLU A 165 -8.21 27.62 -1.48
CA GLU A 165 -9.08 28.80 -1.63
C GLU A 165 -10.49 28.60 -1.04
N GLY A 166 -10.80 27.39 -0.56
CA GLY A 166 -12.09 27.05 0.06
C GLY A 166 -13.19 26.75 -0.94
N VAL A 167 -12.85 26.44 -2.18
CA VAL A 167 -13.82 26.00 -3.19
C VAL A 167 -14.25 24.56 -2.88
N ASP A 168 -15.57 24.33 -2.86
CA ASP A 168 -16.14 22.98 -2.73
C ASP A 168 -16.00 22.25 -4.07
N ILE A 169 -14.95 21.42 -4.15
CA ILE A 169 -14.57 20.67 -5.36
C ILE A 169 -15.63 19.62 -5.69
N ASP A 170 -16.25 19.02 -4.68
CA ASP A 170 -17.26 17.95 -4.83
C ASP A 170 -18.57 18.53 -5.45
N SER A 171 -18.76 19.86 -5.43
CA SER A 171 -19.91 20.56 -6.05
C SER A 171 -19.70 20.93 -7.52
N ILE A 172 -18.48 20.71 -8.08
CA ILE A 172 -18.16 21.12 -9.45
C ILE A 172 -18.62 20.05 -10.43
N GLU A 173 -19.56 20.39 -11.32
CA GLU A 173 -19.91 19.56 -12.47
C GLU A 173 -18.81 19.64 -13.54
N TRP A 174 -17.99 18.58 -13.63
CA TRP A 174 -16.98 18.45 -14.68
C TRP A 174 -17.65 18.05 -15.99
N SER A 175 -17.75 18.97 -16.96
CA SER A 175 -18.22 18.62 -18.30
C SER A 175 -17.17 17.77 -19.01
N ALA A 176 -17.51 16.49 -19.27
CA ALA A 176 -16.73 15.66 -20.17
C ALA A 176 -16.79 16.26 -21.59
N HIS A 177 -15.66 16.66 -22.12
CA HIS A 177 -15.49 17.03 -23.54
C HIS A 177 -14.99 15.81 -24.34
#